data_060ebfe3f0acc8dae4be0934dcfcc765
#
_entry.id   060ebfe3f0acc8dae4be0934dcfcc765
#
_cell.length_a   1.000
_cell.length_b   1.000
_cell.length_c   1.000
_cell.angle_alpha   90.00
_cell.angle_beta   90.00
_cell.angle_gamma   90.00
#
_symmetry.space_group_name_H-M   'P 1'
#
loop_
_entity.id
_entity.type
_entity.pdbx_description
1 polymer ?
#
loop_
_entity_poly.entity_id
_entity_poly.type
_entity_poly.pdbx_seq_one_letter_code
_entity_poly.pdbx_strand_id
1 'polypeptide(L)' 'MDAVELVLKTLQTTEEPLNAGKIVEATRLERKDVDKAMKVLKEEGRIVSPKRCFWTSA' A
#
# COMPACT_ATOMS: atom_id res chain seq x y z
N MET A 1 13.19 7.91 1.86
CA MET A 1 11.87 7.44 2.29
C MET A 1 11.89 5.95 2.48
N ASP A 2 11.30 5.45 3.54
CA ASP A 2 11.23 4.02 3.70
C ASP A 2 10.03 3.45 2.92
N ALA A 3 9.96 2.12 2.84
CA ALA A 3 8.92 1.47 2.06
C ALA A 3 7.52 1.77 2.59
N VAL A 4 7.39 1.89 3.91
CA VAL A 4 6.08 2.14 4.54
C VAL A 4 5.53 3.50 4.10
N GLU A 5 6.35 4.53 4.17
CA GLU A 5 5.92 5.87 3.75
C GLU A 5 5.62 5.93 2.27
N LEU A 6 6.45 5.28 1.45
CA LEU A 6 6.27 5.28 0.01
C LEU A 6 4.97 4.60 -0.39
N VAL A 7 4.65 3.47 0.21
CA VAL A 7 3.40 2.76 -0.05
C VAL A 7 2.21 3.61 0.39
N LEU A 8 2.28 4.19 1.59
CA LEU A 8 1.20 5.03 2.10
C LEU A 8 0.97 6.23 1.18
N LYS A 9 2.02 6.91 0.79
CA LYS A 9 1.91 8.05 -0.11
C LYS A 9 1.28 7.67 -1.44
N THR A 10 1.68 6.52 -1.99
CA THR A 10 1.10 6.03 -3.23
C THR A 10 -0.40 5.82 -3.09
N LEU A 11 -0.84 5.23 -1.98
CA LEU A 11 -2.27 5.01 -1.74
C LEU A 11 -3.03 6.31 -1.49
N GLN A 12 -2.39 7.28 -0.86
CA GLN A 12 -3.01 8.59 -0.61
C GLN A 12 -3.20 9.41 -1.88
N THR A 13 -2.30 9.26 -2.84
CA THR A 13 -2.37 10.02 -4.10
C THR A 13 -3.23 9.33 -5.16
N THR A 14 -3.64 8.09 -4.91
CA THR A 14 -4.47 7.32 -5.84
C THR A 14 -5.91 7.34 -5.33
N GLU A 15 -6.86 7.71 -6.20
CA GLU A 15 -8.27 7.74 -5.83
C GLU A 15 -8.91 6.36 -5.82
N GLU A 16 -8.30 5.41 -6.50
CA GLU A 16 -8.83 4.06 -6.60
C GLU A 16 -8.02 3.10 -5.75
N PRO A 17 -8.66 2.06 -5.18
CA PRO A 17 -7.93 1.03 -4.47
C PRO A 17 -6.93 0.33 -5.39
N LEU A 18 -5.76 0.00 -4.86
CA LEU A 18 -4.72 -0.70 -5.60
C LEU A 18 -4.48 -2.07 -4.99
N ASN A 19 -4.21 -3.07 -5.84
CA ASN A 19 -3.74 -4.35 -5.35
C ASN A 19 -2.22 -4.31 -5.15
N ALA A 20 -1.66 -5.35 -4.54
CA ALA A 20 -0.23 -5.38 -4.25
C ALA A 20 0.63 -5.28 -5.51
N GLY A 21 0.20 -5.90 -6.60
CA GLY A 21 0.92 -5.82 -7.87
C GLY A 21 1.01 -4.40 -8.40
N LYS A 22 -0.08 -3.66 -8.31
CA LYS A 22 -0.10 -2.26 -8.74
C LYS A 22 0.79 -1.40 -7.84
N ILE A 23 0.80 -1.67 -6.55
CA ILE A 23 1.65 -0.94 -5.61
C ILE A 23 3.12 -1.22 -5.92
N VAL A 24 3.48 -2.46 -6.22
CA VAL A 24 4.83 -2.81 -6.62
C VAL A 24 5.24 -2.02 -7.87
N GLU A 25 4.39 -1.96 -8.88
CA GLU A 25 4.67 -1.20 -10.10
C GLU A 25 4.82 0.30 -9.82
N ALA A 26 3.95 0.85 -8.98
CA ALA A 26 3.96 2.28 -8.69
C ALA A 26 5.15 2.70 -7.85
N THR A 27 5.56 1.87 -6.90
CA THR A 27 6.65 2.20 -5.97
C THR A 27 7.98 1.66 -6.43
N ARG A 28 7.97 0.67 -7.31
CA ARG A 28 9.17 -0.06 -7.77
C ARG A 28 9.90 -0.77 -6.63
N LEU A 29 9.22 -1.03 -5.55
CA LEU A 29 9.74 -1.82 -4.46
C LEU A 29 9.60 -3.31 -4.77
N GLU A 30 10.35 -4.14 -4.06
CA GLU A 30 10.17 -5.57 -4.16
C GLU A 30 8.85 -5.97 -3.50
N ARG A 31 8.24 -7.06 -3.97
CA ARG A 31 6.97 -7.53 -3.45
C ARG A 31 7.02 -7.75 -1.94
N LYS A 32 8.11 -8.33 -1.45
CA LYS A 32 8.26 -8.57 -0.02
C LYS A 32 8.28 -7.27 0.79
N ASP A 33 8.88 -6.23 0.24
CA ASP A 33 8.92 -4.93 0.90
C ASP A 33 7.53 -4.29 0.94
N VAL A 34 6.78 -4.43 -0.16
CA VAL A 34 5.40 -3.93 -0.23
C VAL A 34 4.53 -4.68 0.77
N ASP A 35 4.63 -6.01 0.81
CA ASP A 35 3.83 -6.81 1.74
C ASP A 35 4.12 -6.43 3.19
N LYS A 36 5.38 -6.22 3.53
CA LYS A 36 5.77 -5.82 4.87
C LYS A 36 5.25 -4.43 5.21
N ALA A 37 5.39 -3.50 4.28
CA ALA A 37 4.90 -2.13 4.48
C ALA A 37 3.39 -2.11 4.66
N MET A 38 2.65 -2.88 3.87
CA MET A 38 1.21 -2.94 3.98
C MET A 38 0.76 -3.55 5.30
N LYS A 39 1.48 -4.55 5.79
CA LYS A 39 1.18 -5.14 7.09
C LYS A 39 1.30 -4.09 8.20
N VAL A 40 2.37 -3.30 8.18
CA VAL A 40 2.57 -2.23 9.17
C VAL A 40 1.46 -1.20 9.07
N LEU A 41 1.15 -0.74 7.87
CA LEU A 41 0.10 0.28 7.68
C LEU A 41 -1.27 -0.23 8.09
N LYS A 42 -1.56 -1.49 7.82
CA LYS A 42 -2.82 -2.11 8.22
C LYS A 42 -2.92 -2.17 9.75
N GLU A 43 -1.85 -2.57 10.42
CA GLU A 43 -1.83 -2.65 11.87
C GLU A 43 -1.98 -1.27 12.51
N GLU A 44 -1.46 -0.23 11.87
CA GLU A 44 -1.60 1.13 12.35
C GLU A 44 -2.94 1.77 11.99
N GLY A 45 -3.74 1.09 11.19
CA GLY A 45 -5.03 1.62 10.76
C GLY A 45 -4.94 2.74 9.74
N ARG A 46 -3.82 2.85 9.04
CA ARG A 46 -3.61 3.90 8.04
C ARG A 46 -4.11 3.53 6.65
N ILE A 47 -4.34 2.25 6.42
CA ILE A 47 -4.91 1.77 5.17
C ILE A 47 -6.05 0.82 5.47
N VAL A 48 -6.96 0.69 4.52
CA VAL A 48 -8.10 -0.23 4.63
C VAL A 48 -8.23 -1.01 3.33
N SER A 49 -8.91 -2.14 3.40
CA SER A 49 -9.18 -2.97 2.24
C SER A 49 -10.67 -2.92 1.93
N PRO A 50 -11.10 -2.03 1.01
CA PRO A 50 -12.53 -1.94 0.65
C PRO A 50 -13.00 -3.16 -0.13
N LYS A 51 -12.07 -3.84 -0.79
CA LYS A 51 -12.33 -5.06 -1.52
C LYS A 51 -11.20 -6.04 -1.27
N ARG A 52 -11.50 -7.32 -1.43
CA ARG A 52 -10.50 -8.35 -1.30
C ARG A 52 -9.32 -8.08 -2.23
N CYS A 53 -8.12 -8.11 -1.69
CA CYS A 53 -6.86 -7.88 -2.41
C CYS A 53 -6.63 -6.46 -2.91
N PHE A 54 -7.52 -5.52 -2.54
CA PHE A 54 -7.35 -4.10 -2.87
C PHE A 54 -7.19 -3.28 -1.61
N TRP A 55 -6.41 -2.21 -1.70
CA TRP A 55 -6.07 -1.36 -0.56
C TRP A 55 -6.18 0.11 -0.93
N THR A 56 -6.58 0.91 0.03
CA THR A 56 -6.63 2.36 -0.11
C THR A 56 -6.28 3.00 1.23
N SER A 57 -5.91 4.28 1.21
CA SER A 57 -5.63 4.99 2.47
C SER A 57 -6.91 5.14 3.28
N ALA A 58 -6.75 5.03 4.58
CA ALA A 58 -7.89 5.19 5.48
C ALA A 58 -8.34 6.64 5.55
#